data_07cdfb0d981799e742a86858edf7b152
#
_entry.id   07cdfb0d981799e742a86858edf7b152
#
_cell.length_a   1.000
_cell.length_b   1.000
_cell.length_c   1.000
_cell.angle_alpha   90.00
_cell.angle_beta   90.00
_cell.angle_gamma   90.00
#
_symmetry.space_group_name_H-M   'P 1'
#
loop_
_entity.id
_entity.type
_entity.pdbx_description
1 polymer ?
#
loop_
_entity_poly.entity_id
_entity_poly.type
_entity_poly.pdbx_seq_one_letter_code
_entity_poly.pdbx_strand_id
1 'polypeptide(L)'
;VLAEISASEASELTYFGSEVLHPFTMERVTSKSIPIRVKNTFNPAAVGTQIVASAKNATSPVTAITAKRGIKIVTVKSNRMYNAHGFLAKLFTVLQAHGVSVNLVSTSEVTVSFTIEDSSPIDAAIPELQEIGEISVATGRAILAVVGDRIKGTIGVAARMFSSLAAEKICIDMISQGASRVNVSCVILEEHIEQGMRAVHKAFLE
;
A
#
# COMPACT_ATOMS: atom_id res chain seq x y z
N VAL A 1 16.92 4.05 12.26
CA VAL A 1 16.19 3.15 13.18
C VAL A 1 15.10 3.97 13.84
N LEU A 2 13.83 3.55 13.73
CA LEU A 2 12.71 4.16 14.45
C LEU A 2 12.76 3.70 15.91
N ALA A 3 12.73 4.63 16.86
CA ALA A 3 12.72 4.29 18.27
C ALA A 3 11.35 3.74 18.70
N GLU A 4 10.28 4.35 18.18
CA GLU A 4 8.89 4.02 18.48
C GLU A 4 8.03 4.14 17.22
N ILE A 5 7.06 3.25 17.06
CA ILE A 5 6.08 3.24 15.96
C ILE A 5 4.72 2.78 16.49
N SER A 6 3.63 3.28 15.96
CA SER A 6 2.31 2.78 16.33
C SER A 6 2.01 1.41 15.70
N ALA A 7 1.05 0.68 16.28
CA ALA A 7 0.62 -0.60 15.75
C ALA A 7 -0.05 -0.47 14.37
N SER A 8 -0.78 0.62 14.14
CA SER A 8 -1.38 0.93 12.83
C SER A 8 -0.31 1.16 11.76
N GLU A 9 0.71 1.97 12.06
CA GLU A 9 1.84 2.19 11.16
C GLU A 9 2.63 0.90 10.90
N ALA A 10 2.91 0.10 11.94
CA ALA A 10 3.62 -1.16 11.80
C ALA A 10 2.85 -2.17 10.93
N SER A 11 1.52 -2.21 11.04
CA SER A 11 0.66 -3.03 10.18
C SER A 11 0.75 -2.60 8.72
N GLU A 12 0.64 -1.31 8.44
CA GLU A 12 0.77 -0.77 7.08
C GLU A 12 2.13 -1.11 6.47
N LEU A 13 3.22 -0.93 7.23
CA LEU A 13 4.57 -1.28 6.77
C LEU A 13 4.69 -2.76 6.41
N THR A 14 4.09 -3.65 7.21
CA THR A 14 4.11 -5.09 6.96
C THR A 14 3.37 -5.46 5.68
N TYR A 15 2.20 -4.86 5.43
CA TYR A 15 1.44 -5.11 4.20
C TYR A 15 2.14 -4.58 2.94
N PHE A 16 2.92 -3.50 3.06
CA PHE A 16 3.63 -2.89 1.94
C PHE A 16 5.11 -3.29 1.83
N GLY A 17 5.49 -4.49 2.30
CA GLY A 17 6.77 -5.11 1.98
C GLY A 17 7.85 -5.04 3.07
N SER A 18 7.56 -4.43 4.22
CA SER A 18 8.46 -4.49 5.38
C SER A 18 8.03 -5.62 6.30
N GLU A 19 8.64 -6.79 6.19
CA GLU A 19 8.35 -7.96 7.02
C GLU A 19 8.80 -7.73 8.48
N VAL A 20 8.00 -6.97 9.25
CA VAL A 20 8.31 -6.66 10.66
C VAL A 20 7.78 -7.77 11.57
N LEU A 21 6.48 -8.06 11.49
CA LEU A 21 5.77 -9.09 12.26
C LEU A 21 4.50 -9.47 11.52
N HIS A 22 4.03 -10.70 11.70
CA HIS A 22 2.76 -11.12 11.11
C HIS A 22 1.60 -10.25 11.65
N PRO A 23 0.72 -9.72 10.79
CA PRO A 23 -0.35 -8.80 11.20
C PRO A 23 -1.25 -9.34 12.32
N PHE A 24 -1.59 -10.62 12.29
CA PHE A 24 -2.39 -11.27 13.37
C PHE A 24 -1.69 -11.25 14.73
N THR A 25 -0.36 -11.33 14.76
CA THR A 25 0.40 -11.23 16.01
C THR A 25 0.28 -9.81 16.57
N MET A 26 0.41 -8.80 15.72
CA MET A 26 0.27 -7.39 16.12
C MET A 26 -1.14 -7.10 16.66
N GLU A 27 -2.19 -7.53 15.95
CA GLU A 27 -3.57 -7.32 16.37
C GLU A 27 -3.86 -7.90 17.75
N ARG A 28 -3.44 -9.15 18.01
CA ARG A 28 -3.66 -9.85 19.29
C ARG A 28 -2.94 -9.19 20.47
N VAL A 29 -1.74 -8.72 20.25
CA VAL A 29 -0.90 -8.14 21.31
C VAL A 29 -1.31 -6.70 21.59
N THR A 30 -1.58 -5.91 20.55
CA THR A 30 -1.97 -4.50 20.69
C THR A 30 -3.37 -4.33 21.27
N SER A 31 -4.32 -5.25 20.97
CA SER A 31 -5.66 -5.23 21.58
C SER A 31 -5.62 -5.36 23.12
N LYS A 32 -4.54 -5.94 23.65
CA LYS A 32 -4.29 -6.06 25.10
C LYS A 32 -3.32 -5.00 25.64
N SER A 33 -2.97 -3.98 24.84
CA SER A 33 -2.02 -2.93 25.21
C SER A 33 -0.63 -3.45 25.62
N ILE A 34 -0.22 -4.61 25.12
CA ILE A 34 1.10 -5.18 25.39
C ILE A 34 2.09 -4.60 24.37
N PRO A 35 3.16 -3.91 24.79
CA PRO A 35 4.14 -3.38 23.85
C PRO A 35 4.99 -4.50 23.26
N ILE A 36 5.31 -4.38 21.97
CA ILE A 36 6.21 -5.29 21.26
C ILE A 36 7.53 -4.56 21.03
N ARG A 37 8.64 -5.23 21.23
CA ARG A 37 9.96 -4.70 20.89
C ARG A 37 10.63 -5.55 19.83
N VAL A 38 10.92 -4.95 18.69
CA VAL A 38 11.64 -5.57 17.58
C VAL A 38 13.12 -5.23 17.71
N LYS A 39 13.99 -6.25 17.75
CA LYS A 39 15.44 -6.11 17.91
C LYS A 39 16.19 -6.97 16.89
N ASN A 40 17.38 -6.54 16.53
CA ASN A 40 18.29 -7.34 15.71
C ASN A 40 18.95 -8.44 16.58
N THR A 41 18.75 -9.69 16.20
CA THR A 41 19.32 -10.85 16.91
C THR A 41 20.85 -10.83 16.93
N PHE A 42 21.47 -10.29 15.88
CA PHE A 42 22.94 -10.15 15.80
C PHE A 42 23.50 -8.96 16.58
N ASN A 43 22.63 -8.05 17.06
CA ASN A 43 23.00 -6.93 17.93
C ASN A 43 21.97 -6.77 19.08
N PRO A 44 21.97 -7.67 20.07
CA PRO A 44 20.98 -7.66 21.15
C PRO A 44 21.11 -6.45 22.08
N ALA A 45 22.27 -5.77 22.09
CA ALA A 45 22.47 -4.55 22.86
C ALA A 45 21.76 -3.33 22.27
N ALA A 46 21.41 -3.33 20.97
CA ALA A 46 20.67 -2.25 20.35
C ALA A 46 19.28 -2.08 20.98
N VAL A 47 18.82 -0.84 21.10
CA VAL A 47 17.51 -0.51 21.68
C VAL A 47 16.37 -1.13 20.90
N GLY A 48 16.52 -1.21 19.55
CA GLY A 48 15.49 -1.69 18.63
C GLY A 48 14.34 -0.70 18.46
N THR A 49 13.21 -1.19 17.92
CA THR A 49 11.99 -0.41 17.70
C THR A 49 10.89 -0.91 18.61
N GLN A 50 10.23 -0.01 19.33
CA GLN A 50 9.07 -0.33 20.16
C GLN A 50 7.78 -0.08 19.38
N ILE A 51 6.92 -1.09 19.30
CA ILE A 51 5.57 -0.97 18.72
C ILE A 51 4.59 -0.77 19.89
N VAL A 52 3.85 0.32 19.83
CA VAL A 52 2.89 0.76 20.87
C VAL A 52 1.51 0.99 20.26
N ALA A 53 0.48 1.07 21.10
CA ALA A 53 -0.88 1.34 20.62
C ALA A 53 -0.98 2.70 19.90
N SER A 54 -0.27 3.72 20.37
CA SER A 54 -0.20 5.06 19.77
C SER A 54 1.16 5.67 20.04
N ALA A 55 1.89 6.05 19.00
CA ALA A 55 3.18 6.71 19.12
C ALA A 55 2.99 8.20 19.48
N LYS A 56 3.68 8.65 20.54
CA LYS A 56 3.51 10.00 21.10
C LYS A 56 4.52 11.02 20.55
N ASN A 57 5.65 10.58 20.01
CA ASN A 57 6.83 11.42 19.75
C ASN A 57 7.11 11.68 18.27
N ALA A 58 6.15 11.47 17.37
CA ALA A 58 6.36 11.76 15.95
C ALA A 58 6.47 13.28 15.70
N THR A 59 7.59 13.75 15.18
CA THR A 59 7.81 15.14 14.77
C THR A 59 7.38 15.41 13.33
N SER A 60 7.41 14.38 12.47
CA SER A 60 6.99 14.42 11.07
C SER A 60 5.60 13.79 10.90
N PRO A 61 4.80 14.22 9.92
CA PRO A 61 3.55 13.54 9.56
C PRO A 61 3.79 12.16 8.95
N VAL A 62 4.96 11.93 8.35
CA VAL A 62 5.38 10.67 7.76
C VAL A 62 6.44 10.03 8.66
N THR A 63 6.20 8.81 9.06
CA THR A 63 7.09 8.02 9.93
C THR A 63 8.01 7.14 9.09
N ALA A 64 7.50 6.59 7.99
CA ALA A 64 8.26 5.69 7.14
C ALA A 64 7.80 5.75 5.68
N ILE A 65 8.70 5.29 4.79
CA ILE A 65 8.44 5.10 3.38
C ILE A 65 8.75 3.64 3.08
N THR A 66 7.85 2.99 2.35
CA THR A 66 7.99 1.58 1.99
C THR A 66 7.62 1.35 0.54
N ALA A 67 8.10 0.24 -0.02
CA ALA A 67 7.78 -0.16 -1.38
C ALA A 67 7.52 -1.65 -1.46
N LYS A 68 6.55 -2.04 -2.29
CA LYS A 68 6.25 -3.42 -2.63
C LYS A 68 6.48 -3.62 -4.12
N ARG A 69 7.42 -4.48 -4.46
CA ARG A 69 7.81 -4.82 -5.85
C ARG A 69 7.01 -6.02 -6.35
N GLY A 70 7.19 -6.37 -7.63
CA GLY A 70 6.53 -7.53 -8.22
C GLY A 70 5.01 -7.38 -8.26
N ILE A 71 4.54 -6.26 -8.77
CA ILE A 71 3.13 -5.90 -8.82
C ILE A 71 2.64 -5.84 -10.27
N LYS A 72 1.43 -6.36 -10.49
CA LYS A 72 0.64 -6.15 -11.71
C LYS A 72 -0.54 -5.23 -11.42
N ILE A 73 -0.89 -4.37 -12.37
CA ILE A 73 -2.15 -3.64 -12.38
C ILE A 73 -3.09 -4.38 -13.34
N VAL A 74 -4.24 -4.78 -12.86
CA VAL A 74 -5.34 -5.31 -13.67
C VAL A 74 -6.42 -4.25 -13.76
N THR A 75 -6.82 -3.91 -14.98
CA THR A 75 -7.89 -2.94 -15.23
C THR A 75 -9.04 -3.64 -15.93
N VAL A 76 -10.23 -3.51 -15.37
CA VAL A 76 -11.50 -3.97 -15.93
C VAL A 76 -12.30 -2.74 -16.35
N LYS A 77 -12.53 -2.59 -17.66
CA LYS A 77 -13.31 -1.51 -18.23
C LYS A 77 -14.67 -2.04 -18.70
N SER A 78 -15.75 -1.44 -18.25
CA SER A 78 -17.09 -1.87 -18.64
C SER A 78 -18.09 -0.72 -18.59
N ASN A 79 -18.70 -0.41 -19.71
CA ASN A 79 -19.81 0.54 -19.77
C ASN A 79 -21.06 0.03 -19.00
N ARG A 80 -21.12 -1.27 -18.68
CA ARG A 80 -22.19 -1.86 -17.86
C ARG A 80 -22.03 -1.55 -16.37
N MET A 81 -20.91 -0.93 -15.95
CA MET A 81 -20.67 -0.52 -14.57
C MET A 81 -21.48 0.74 -14.20
N TYR A 82 -21.79 1.59 -15.17
CA TYR A 82 -22.54 2.82 -14.94
C TYR A 82 -23.94 2.51 -14.38
N ASN A 83 -24.25 3.06 -13.19
CA ASN A 83 -25.47 2.80 -12.43
C ASN A 83 -25.78 1.31 -12.15
N ALA A 84 -24.79 0.42 -12.24
CA ALA A 84 -24.97 -1.01 -12.01
C ALA A 84 -24.72 -1.37 -10.54
N HIS A 85 -25.79 -1.69 -9.82
CA HIS A 85 -25.68 -2.24 -8.48
C HIS A 85 -25.04 -3.64 -8.52
N GLY A 86 -24.03 -3.88 -7.65
CA GLY A 86 -23.39 -5.20 -7.52
C GLY A 86 -22.27 -5.50 -8.50
N PHE A 87 -21.87 -4.57 -9.38
CA PHE A 87 -20.76 -4.79 -10.32
C PHE A 87 -19.46 -5.18 -9.57
N LEU A 88 -19.08 -4.41 -8.55
CA LEU A 88 -17.89 -4.72 -7.73
C LEU A 88 -18.05 -6.07 -6.99
N ALA A 89 -19.25 -6.39 -6.50
CA ALA A 89 -19.48 -7.69 -5.85
C ALA A 89 -19.22 -8.84 -6.84
N LYS A 90 -19.74 -8.75 -8.09
CA LYS A 90 -19.49 -9.76 -9.11
C LYS A 90 -18.01 -9.89 -9.44
N LEU A 91 -17.29 -8.76 -9.62
CA LEU A 91 -15.86 -8.74 -9.87
C LEU A 91 -15.07 -9.46 -8.75
N PHE A 92 -15.30 -9.06 -7.50
CA PHE A 92 -14.58 -9.65 -6.36
C PHE A 92 -14.99 -11.11 -6.09
N THR A 93 -16.20 -11.53 -6.44
CA THR A 93 -16.59 -12.95 -6.38
C THR A 93 -15.75 -13.80 -7.34
N VAL A 94 -15.53 -13.33 -8.56
CA VAL A 94 -14.65 -14.03 -9.52
C VAL A 94 -13.22 -14.09 -8.98
N LEU A 95 -12.67 -12.99 -8.48
CA LEU A 95 -11.31 -12.97 -7.90
C LEU A 95 -11.18 -13.93 -6.72
N GLN A 96 -12.19 -13.98 -5.84
CA GLN A 96 -12.25 -14.91 -4.71
C GLN A 96 -12.27 -16.37 -5.17
N ALA A 97 -13.07 -16.71 -6.19
CA ALA A 97 -13.18 -18.07 -6.70
C ALA A 97 -11.84 -18.60 -7.23
N HIS A 98 -11.00 -17.72 -7.77
CA HIS A 98 -9.67 -18.03 -8.29
C HIS A 98 -8.53 -17.79 -7.29
N GLY A 99 -8.82 -17.45 -6.03
CA GLY A 99 -7.80 -17.22 -4.99
C GLY A 99 -6.93 -15.98 -5.24
N VAL A 100 -7.42 -15.00 -5.98
CA VAL A 100 -6.70 -13.75 -6.29
C VAL A 100 -6.85 -12.76 -5.14
N SER A 101 -5.73 -12.43 -4.49
CA SER A 101 -5.67 -11.40 -3.45
C SER A 101 -5.34 -10.04 -4.05
N VAL A 102 -6.05 -9.00 -3.63
CA VAL A 102 -5.93 -7.63 -4.14
C VAL A 102 -5.26 -6.74 -3.08
N ASN A 103 -4.29 -5.91 -3.49
CA ASN A 103 -3.61 -4.98 -2.58
C ASN A 103 -4.27 -3.59 -2.58
N LEU A 104 -4.37 -2.93 -3.75
CA LEU A 104 -4.97 -1.62 -3.92
C LEU A 104 -6.12 -1.69 -4.92
N VAL A 105 -7.11 -0.83 -4.75
CA VAL A 105 -8.24 -0.68 -5.67
C VAL A 105 -8.48 0.79 -5.95
N SER A 106 -8.71 1.12 -7.21
CA SER A 106 -9.18 2.43 -7.65
C SER A 106 -10.32 2.25 -8.63
N THR A 107 -11.36 3.03 -8.49
CA THR A 107 -12.57 2.92 -9.32
C THR A 107 -12.94 4.25 -9.94
N SER A 108 -13.46 4.20 -11.16
CA SER A 108 -14.21 5.28 -11.80
C SER A 108 -15.61 4.79 -12.16
N GLU A 109 -16.38 5.57 -12.91
CA GLU A 109 -17.74 5.17 -13.31
C GLU A 109 -17.79 3.97 -14.27
N VAL A 110 -16.72 3.73 -15.02
CA VAL A 110 -16.66 2.68 -16.06
C VAL A 110 -15.41 1.80 -15.98
N THR A 111 -14.58 2.00 -14.96
CA THR A 111 -13.29 1.32 -14.84
C THR A 111 -13.01 0.94 -13.38
N VAL A 112 -12.56 -0.27 -13.18
CA VAL A 112 -11.96 -0.73 -11.90
C VAL A 112 -10.53 -1.14 -12.17
N SER A 113 -9.58 -0.50 -11.51
CA SER A 113 -8.18 -0.91 -11.52
C SER A 113 -7.79 -1.45 -10.15
N PHE A 114 -7.11 -2.56 -10.10
CA PHE A 114 -6.62 -3.15 -8.86
C PHE A 114 -5.23 -3.73 -9.04
N THR A 115 -4.49 -3.80 -7.94
CA THR A 115 -3.13 -4.35 -7.94
C THR A 115 -3.11 -5.73 -7.30
N ILE A 116 -2.30 -6.61 -7.87
CA ILE A 116 -2.03 -7.96 -7.39
C ILE A 116 -0.53 -8.23 -7.41
N GLU A 117 -0.07 -9.25 -6.71
CA GLU A 117 1.31 -9.72 -6.80
C GLU A 117 1.55 -10.46 -8.12
N ASP A 118 2.79 -10.44 -8.62
CA ASP A 118 3.18 -11.15 -9.86
C ASP A 118 2.92 -12.65 -9.79
N SER A 119 3.01 -13.23 -8.59
CA SER A 119 2.73 -14.65 -8.31
C SER A 119 1.24 -15.00 -8.28
N SER A 120 0.34 -14.01 -8.34
CA SER A 120 -1.10 -14.21 -8.25
C SER A 120 -1.64 -15.00 -9.45
N PRO A 121 -2.57 -15.96 -9.25
CA PRO A 121 -3.12 -16.79 -10.32
C PRO A 121 -4.18 -16.08 -11.16
N ILE A 122 -3.93 -14.83 -11.55
CA ILE A 122 -4.88 -14.00 -12.29
C ILE A 122 -5.26 -14.58 -13.65
N ASP A 123 -4.35 -15.27 -14.33
CA ASP A 123 -4.57 -15.81 -15.67
C ASP A 123 -5.76 -16.79 -15.71
N ALA A 124 -5.99 -17.52 -14.62
CA ALA A 124 -7.14 -18.41 -14.49
C ALA A 124 -8.47 -17.64 -14.36
N ALA A 125 -8.46 -16.42 -13.84
CA ALA A 125 -9.64 -15.60 -13.68
C ALA A 125 -9.98 -14.75 -14.94
N ILE A 126 -9.01 -14.53 -15.82
CA ILE A 126 -9.18 -13.66 -17.01
C ILE A 126 -10.40 -14.05 -17.85
N PRO A 127 -10.68 -15.31 -18.20
CA PRO A 127 -11.84 -15.66 -19.02
C PRO A 127 -13.18 -15.21 -18.42
N GLU A 128 -13.37 -15.42 -17.11
CA GLU A 128 -14.58 -14.99 -16.40
C GLU A 128 -14.65 -13.47 -16.25
N LEU A 129 -13.51 -12.81 -16.04
CA LEU A 129 -13.43 -11.35 -15.97
C LEU A 129 -13.76 -10.70 -17.32
N GLN A 130 -13.41 -11.32 -18.45
CA GLN A 130 -13.75 -10.87 -19.79
C GLN A 130 -15.26 -10.88 -20.07
N GLU A 131 -16.04 -11.72 -19.38
CA GLU A 131 -17.50 -11.67 -19.46
C GLU A 131 -18.08 -10.40 -18.80
N ILE A 132 -17.32 -9.80 -17.85
CA ILE A 132 -17.72 -8.61 -17.10
C ILE A 132 -17.31 -7.34 -17.84
N GLY A 133 -16.12 -7.33 -18.47
CA GLY A 133 -15.59 -6.16 -19.17
C GLY A 133 -14.31 -6.44 -19.94
N GLU A 134 -13.80 -5.41 -20.59
CA GLU A 134 -12.50 -5.43 -21.26
C GLU A 134 -11.37 -5.45 -20.19
N ILE A 135 -10.43 -6.40 -20.33
CA ILE A 135 -9.34 -6.60 -19.37
C ILE A 135 -8.02 -6.14 -19.97
N SER A 136 -7.27 -5.37 -19.20
CA SER A 136 -5.87 -5.08 -19.47
C SER A 136 -5.01 -5.38 -18.25
N VAL A 137 -3.80 -5.91 -18.47
CA VAL A 137 -2.84 -6.23 -17.43
C VAL A 137 -1.52 -5.54 -17.71
N ALA A 138 -1.06 -4.71 -16.78
CA ALA A 138 0.23 -4.06 -16.84
C ALA A 138 1.17 -4.67 -15.78
N THR A 139 2.32 -5.16 -16.22
CA THR A 139 3.36 -5.81 -15.41
C THR A 139 4.52 -4.85 -15.10
N GLY A 140 5.49 -5.28 -14.28
CA GLY A 140 6.67 -4.48 -13.96
C GLY A 140 6.34 -3.22 -13.17
N ARG A 141 5.44 -3.35 -12.20
CA ARG A 141 5.00 -2.26 -11.33
C ARG A 141 5.44 -2.48 -9.89
N ALA A 142 5.50 -1.39 -9.15
CA ALA A 142 5.71 -1.42 -7.71
C ALA A 142 4.80 -0.40 -7.02
N ILE A 143 4.37 -0.72 -5.81
CA ILE A 143 3.64 0.20 -4.94
C ILE A 143 4.68 0.97 -4.12
N LEU A 144 4.59 2.30 -4.10
CA LEU A 144 5.32 3.19 -3.20
C LEU A 144 4.33 3.79 -2.21
N ALA A 145 4.62 3.68 -0.92
CA ALA A 145 3.74 4.18 0.13
C ALA A 145 4.50 5.03 1.15
N VAL A 146 3.89 6.12 1.58
CA VAL A 146 4.25 6.87 2.78
C VAL A 146 3.31 6.48 3.91
N VAL A 147 3.86 6.22 5.09
CA VAL A 147 3.12 5.74 6.26
C VAL A 147 3.35 6.68 7.45
N GLY A 148 2.29 7.01 8.17
CA GLY A 148 2.37 7.82 9.38
C GLY A 148 0.99 8.16 9.96
N ASP A 149 0.80 7.97 11.26
CA ASP A 149 -0.46 8.26 11.96
C ASP A 149 -0.88 9.73 11.87
N ARG A 150 0.08 10.65 11.70
CA ARG A 150 -0.18 12.09 11.60
C ARG A 150 -0.51 12.55 10.19
N ILE A 151 -0.48 11.69 9.18
CA ILE A 151 -0.99 11.98 7.83
C ILE A 151 -2.44 12.40 7.93
N LYS A 152 -3.22 11.76 8.83
CA LYS A 152 -4.57 12.18 9.17
C LYS A 152 -4.54 13.56 9.85
N GLY A 153 -4.97 14.57 9.17
CA GLY A 153 -5.03 15.95 9.68
C GLY A 153 -3.88 16.83 9.24
N THR A 154 -2.88 16.31 8.54
CA THR A 154 -1.82 17.11 7.93
C THR A 154 -2.16 17.42 6.47
N ILE A 155 -2.29 18.72 6.18
CA ILE A 155 -2.57 19.20 4.82
C ILE A 155 -1.30 19.09 3.97
N GLY A 156 -1.47 18.64 2.70
CA GLY A 156 -0.41 18.70 1.69
C GLY A 156 0.52 17.49 1.65
N VAL A 157 0.30 16.43 2.45
CA VAL A 157 1.15 15.21 2.40
C VAL A 157 1.14 14.58 1.01
N ALA A 158 -0.03 14.33 0.43
CA ALA A 158 -0.14 13.78 -0.92
C ALA A 158 0.49 14.71 -1.97
N ALA A 159 0.24 16.03 -1.87
CA ALA A 159 0.84 17.02 -2.78
C ALA A 159 2.37 16.97 -2.73
N ARG A 160 2.97 16.90 -1.53
CA ARG A 160 4.41 16.83 -1.33
C ARG A 160 5.00 15.54 -1.90
N MET A 161 4.34 14.40 -1.66
CA MET A 161 4.74 13.10 -2.21
C MET A 161 4.74 13.13 -3.74
N PHE A 162 3.65 13.55 -4.36
CA PHE A 162 3.53 13.52 -5.82
C PHE A 162 4.39 14.57 -6.50
N SER A 163 4.58 15.74 -5.88
CA SER A 163 5.51 16.76 -6.39
C SER A 163 6.96 16.28 -6.36
N SER A 164 7.36 15.50 -5.35
CA SER A 164 8.72 14.91 -5.31
C SER A 164 8.94 13.88 -6.40
N LEU A 165 7.93 13.07 -6.74
CA LEU A 165 7.99 12.13 -7.86
C LEU A 165 7.99 12.85 -9.22
N ALA A 166 7.17 13.90 -9.36
CA ALA A 166 7.13 14.70 -10.58
C ALA A 166 8.46 15.41 -10.86
N ALA A 167 9.16 15.90 -9.83
CA ALA A 167 10.50 16.50 -9.96
C ALA A 167 11.53 15.50 -10.52
N GLU A 168 11.37 14.23 -10.22
CA GLU A 168 12.20 13.13 -10.74
C GLU A 168 11.66 12.55 -12.07
N LYS A 169 10.63 13.17 -12.67
CA LYS A 169 9.96 12.74 -13.91
C LYS A 169 9.38 11.33 -13.84
N ILE A 170 8.95 10.90 -12.67
CA ILE A 170 8.34 9.60 -12.43
C ILE A 170 6.83 9.71 -12.65
N CYS A 171 6.31 8.90 -13.58
CA CYS A 171 4.90 8.79 -13.87
C CYS A 171 4.19 7.93 -12.83
N ILE A 172 2.96 8.29 -12.47
CA ILE A 172 2.12 7.54 -11.53
C ILE A 172 0.99 6.89 -12.31
N ASP A 173 0.87 5.56 -12.22
CA ASP A 173 -0.18 4.78 -12.90
C ASP A 173 -1.47 4.72 -12.09
N MET A 174 -1.37 4.68 -10.75
CA MET A 174 -2.52 4.54 -9.86
C MET A 174 -2.24 5.21 -8.52
N ILE A 175 -3.26 5.79 -7.89
CA ILE A 175 -3.19 6.41 -6.57
C ILE A 175 -4.26 5.78 -5.68
N SER A 176 -3.91 5.50 -4.42
CA SER A 176 -4.84 5.03 -3.40
C SER A 176 -4.54 5.69 -2.06
N GLN A 177 -5.59 6.21 -1.43
CA GLN A 177 -5.56 6.73 -0.08
C GLN A 177 -6.86 6.37 0.63
N GLY A 178 -6.78 5.51 1.64
CA GLY A 178 -7.93 5.14 2.46
C GLY A 178 -8.40 6.27 3.39
N ALA A 179 -9.64 6.18 3.85
CA ALA A 179 -10.20 7.13 4.82
C ALA A 179 -9.53 7.07 6.20
N SER A 180 -8.83 5.99 6.52
CA SER A 180 -7.97 5.86 7.71
C SER A 180 -6.86 6.92 7.72
N ARG A 181 -6.39 7.30 6.52
CA ARG A 181 -5.33 8.29 6.30
C ARG A 181 -4.04 7.98 7.06
N VAL A 182 -3.73 6.72 7.28
CA VAL A 182 -2.45 6.27 7.87
C VAL A 182 -1.39 6.11 6.78
N ASN A 183 -1.83 5.93 5.52
CA ASN A 183 -0.95 5.86 4.37
C ASN A 183 -1.46 6.68 3.17
N VAL A 184 -0.53 7.00 2.27
CA VAL A 184 -0.78 7.43 0.89
C VAL A 184 0.08 6.55 0.00
N SER A 185 -0.55 5.88 -0.96
CA SER A 185 0.12 4.92 -1.84
C SER A 185 -0.06 5.30 -3.31
N CYS A 186 0.95 5.06 -4.11
CA CYS A 186 0.86 5.14 -5.56
C CYS A 186 1.57 3.96 -6.21
N VAL A 187 1.20 3.67 -7.45
CA VAL A 187 1.84 2.66 -8.27
C VAL A 187 2.67 3.34 -9.34
N ILE A 188 3.91 2.94 -9.49
CA ILE A 188 4.87 3.44 -10.48
C ILE A 188 5.56 2.26 -11.17
N LEU A 189 6.32 2.54 -12.24
CA LEU A 189 7.21 1.55 -12.84
C LEU A 189 8.22 1.05 -11.81
N GLU A 190 8.42 -0.27 -11.75
CA GLU A 190 9.34 -0.88 -10.78
C GLU A 190 10.78 -0.41 -10.95
N GLU A 191 11.23 -0.15 -12.17
CA GLU A 191 12.56 0.38 -12.47
C GLU A 191 12.84 1.74 -11.82
N HIS A 192 11.80 2.53 -11.53
CA HIS A 192 11.90 3.83 -10.89
C HIS A 192 11.73 3.81 -9.37
N ILE A 193 11.52 2.63 -8.76
CA ILE A 193 11.16 2.55 -7.34
C ILE A 193 12.24 3.09 -6.41
N GLU A 194 13.51 2.81 -6.68
CA GLU A 194 14.63 3.30 -5.87
C GLU A 194 14.76 4.82 -5.93
N GLN A 195 14.63 5.38 -7.13
CA GLN A 195 14.68 6.83 -7.35
C GLN A 195 13.49 7.51 -6.64
N GLY A 196 12.29 6.95 -6.80
CA GLY A 196 11.07 7.45 -6.16
C GLY A 196 11.16 7.40 -4.63
N MET A 197 11.64 6.28 -4.06
CA MET A 197 11.85 6.16 -2.61
C MET A 197 12.80 7.24 -2.08
N ARG A 198 13.93 7.47 -2.75
CA ARG A 198 14.91 8.51 -2.34
C ARG A 198 14.32 9.91 -2.42
N ALA A 199 13.59 10.22 -3.50
CA ALA A 199 12.96 11.52 -3.68
C ALA A 199 11.93 11.81 -2.57
N VAL A 200 11.08 10.83 -2.27
CA VAL A 200 10.08 10.95 -1.21
C VAL A 200 10.73 10.98 0.17
N HIS A 201 11.78 10.18 0.41
CA HIS A 201 12.55 10.20 1.66
C HIS A 201 13.15 11.58 1.92
N LYS A 202 13.83 12.15 0.94
CA LYS A 202 14.40 13.50 1.03
C LYS A 202 13.33 14.55 1.31
N ALA A 203 12.14 14.38 0.72
CA ALA A 203 11.06 15.33 0.92
C ALA A 203 10.48 15.30 2.35
N PHE A 204 10.45 14.16 3.05
CA PHE A 204 9.73 14.04 4.32
C PHE A 204 10.61 13.81 5.54
N LEU A 205 11.79 13.23 5.36
CA LEU A 205 12.62 12.72 6.46
C LEU A 205 14.01 13.37 6.54
N GLU A 206 14.35 14.23 5.59
CA GLU A 206 15.55 15.11 5.59
C GLU A 206 15.14 16.59 5.64
#